data_dd2800b4505ec7dbd9e0bafcb3a26eb8
#
_entry.id   dd2800b4505ec7dbd9e0bafcb3a26eb8
#
_cell.length_a   1.000
_cell.length_b   1.000
_cell.length_c   1.000
_cell.angle_alpha   90.00
_cell.angle_beta   90.00
_cell.angle_gamma   90.00
#
_symmetry.space_group_name_H-M   'P 1'
#
loop_
_entity.id
_entity.type
_entity.pdbx_description
1 polymer ?
#
loop_
_entity_poly.entity_id
_entity_poly.type
_entity_poly.pdbx_seq_one_letter_code
_entity_poly.pdbx_strand_id
1 'polypeptide(L)'
;MAKISVLGSGSWGLALALLLHNNGHEVLLWSARPENARKLREKRENPDRLPGVRLPDEIDVLTDLERALKDVDVTVLAVASPYIRSTAHKMASFVCRDQKIVNVAKGIEEKTLKTLSEVIEEEIPQGNVAVLSGPSHAEEVGRGLPTTCVISAHTQETAEYLQSIFMSPVFRVYTTPDILGVELGGALKNVIALAAGTADGLGYGDNTKAALITRGITEIGRLGKKMGAQMETFYGLSGIGDLIVTCASKHSRNRKAGYLIGQGYTMEEAMKEVQMVVEGVYSARAAREIAEKYEVEMPIITEVNRVLFERKSAAEAVMDLMLRDKKVETPMLPWENA
;
A
#
# COMPACT_ATOMS: atom_id res chain seq x y z
N MET A 1 -25.06 9.36 7.65
CA MET A 1 -24.88 9.20 6.18
C MET A 1 -23.94 10.31 5.73
N ALA A 2 -22.87 9.99 5.04
CA ALA A 2 -21.91 10.94 4.50
C ALA A 2 -21.88 10.82 2.97
N LYS A 3 -21.45 11.89 2.28
CA LYS A 3 -21.19 11.89 0.84
C LYS A 3 -19.70 11.70 0.60
N ILE A 4 -19.31 10.65 -0.12
CA ILE A 4 -17.92 10.21 -0.24
C ILE A 4 -17.53 10.13 -1.70
N SER A 5 -16.39 10.73 -2.05
CA SER A 5 -15.78 10.58 -3.36
C SER A 5 -14.63 9.56 -3.31
N VAL A 6 -14.68 8.53 -4.15
CA VAL A 6 -13.56 7.59 -4.31
C VAL A 6 -12.86 7.90 -5.63
N LEU A 7 -11.64 8.38 -5.55
CA LEU A 7 -10.83 8.76 -6.71
C LEU A 7 -9.91 7.60 -7.13
N GLY A 8 -10.33 6.89 -8.15
CA GLY A 8 -9.62 5.74 -8.71
C GLY A 8 -10.54 4.52 -8.90
N SER A 9 -10.67 4.06 -10.13
CA SER A 9 -11.50 2.91 -10.52
C SER A 9 -10.68 1.62 -10.70
N GLY A 10 -9.58 1.49 -9.95
CA GLY A 10 -8.82 0.24 -9.82
C GLY A 10 -9.49 -0.76 -8.88
N SER A 11 -8.92 -1.96 -8.71
CA SER A 11 -9.46 -3.01 -7.83
C SER A 11 -9.81 -2.48 -6.43
N TRP A 12 -8.87 -1.75 -5.81
CA TRP A 12 -9.05 -1.23 -4.46
C TRP A 12 -10.10 -0.13 -4.37
N GLY A 13 -10.11 0.81 -5.33
CA GLY A 13 -11.15 1.85 -5.38
C GLY A 13 -12.55 1.28 -5.58
N LEU A 14 -12.71 0.26 -6.43
CA LEU A 14 -13.99 -0.44 -6.62
C LEU A 14 -14.45 -1.14 -5.34
N ALA A 15 -13.55 -1.85 -4.66
CA ALA A 15 -13.87 -2.54 -3.41
C ALA A 15 -14.28 -1.58 -2.30
N LEU A 16 -13.57 -0.44 -2.16
CA LEU A 16 -13.91 0.60 -1.19
C LEU A 16 -15.20 1.34 -1.53
N ALA A 17 -15.46 1.64 -2.81
CA ALA A 17 -16.71 2.26 -3.23
C ALA A 17 -17.92 1.36 -2.86
N LEU A 18 -17.80 0.05 -3.09
CA LEU A 18 -18.83 -0.91 -2.70
C LEU A 18 -18.98 -1.00 -1.16
N LEU A 19 -17.87 -1.09 -0.42
CA LEU A 19 -17.87 -1.12 1.04
C LEU A 19 -18.61 0.10 1.62
N LEU A 20 -18.24 1.30 1.17
CA LEU A 20 -18.80 2.56 1.65
C LEU A 20 -20.29 2.70 1.30
N HIS A 21 -20.69 2.28 0.10
CA HIS A 21 -22.09 2.22 -0.29
C HIS A 21 -22.89 1.26 0.61
N ASN A 22 -22.35 0.06 0.86
CA ASN A 22 -22.99 -0.92 1.74
C ASN A 22 -23.07 -0.45 3.21
N ASN A 23 -22.20 0.47 3.62
CA ASN A 23 -22.27 1.14 4.92
C ASN A 23 -23.34 2.25 4.96
N GLY A 24 -24.10 2.46 3.87
CA GLY A 24 -25.19 3.45 3.79
C GLY A 24 -24.74 4.87 3.46
N HIS A 25 -23.57 5.05 2.83
CA HIS A 25 -23.09 6.35 2.36
C HIS A 25 -23.47 6.61 0.89
N GLU A 26 -23.60 7.90 0.51
CA GLU A 26 -23.64 8.32 -0.89
C GLU A 26 -22.23 8.26 -1.46
N VAL A 27 -22.03 7.52 -2.55
CA VAL A 27 -20.70 7.28 -3.11
C VAL A 27 -20.61 7.75 -4.54
N LEU A 28 -19.62 8.59 -4.83
CA LEU A 28 -19.18 8.98 -6.15
C LEU A 28 -17.88 8.25 -6.48
N LEU A 29 -17.80 7.63 -7.65
CA LEU A 29 -16.58 6.95 -8.11
C LEU A 29 -15.99 7.70 -9.30
N TRP A 30 -14.80 8.26 -9.13
CA TRP A 30 -14.10 8.95 -10.21
C TRP A 30 -13.10 8.04 -10.92
N SER A 31 -13.07 8.12 -12.25
CA SER A 31 -12.09 7.43 -13.09
C SER A 31 -11.36 8.41 -14.00
N ALA A 32 -10.04 8.47 -13.89
CA ALA A 32 -9.20 9.29 -14.76
C ALA A 32 -9.26 8.87 -16.26
N ARG A 33 -9.70 7.64 -16.53
CA ARG A 33 -9.79 7.08 -17.89
C ARG A 33 -11.23 7.03 -18.34
N PRO A 34 -11.64 7.84 -19.33
CA PRO A 34 -13.03 7.87 -19.80
C PRO A 34 -13.57 6.52 -20.27
N GLU A 35 -12.72 5.70 -20.89
CA GLU A 35 -13.10 4.35 -21.32
C GLU A 35 -13.46 3.42 -20.16
N ASN A 36 -12.69 3.48 -19.04
CA ASN A 36 -12.99 2.70 -17.85
C ASN A 36 -14.31 3.17 -17.22
N ALA A 37 -14.53 4.49 -17.15
CA ALA A 37 -15.77 5.05 -16.64
C ALA A 37 -16.97 4.60 -17.49
N ARG A 38 -16.85 4.62 -18.83
CA ARG A 38 -17.88 4.15 -19.73
C ARG A 38 -18.21 2.67 -19.50
N LYS A 39 -17.20 1.81 -19.49
CA LYS A 39 -17.36 0.37 -19.19
C LYS A 39 -18.08 0.14 -17.86
N LEU A 40 -17.68 0.87 -16.81
CA LEU A 40 -18.29 0.76 -15.49
C LEU A 40 -19.74 1.26 -15.45
N ARG A 41 -20.11 2.31 -16.20
CA ARG A 41 -21.49 2.78 -16.31
C ARG A 41 -22.39 1.77 -17.04
N GLU A 42 -21.87 1.17 -18.12
CA GLU A 42 -22.61 0.22 -18.95
C GLU A 42 -22.75 -1.16 -18.30
N LYS A 43 -21.65 -1.68 -17.75
CA LYS A 43 -21.56 -3.08 -17.26
C LYS A 43 -21.72 -3.21 -15.75
N ARG A 44 -21.50 -2.12 -15.01
CA ARG A 44 -21.45 -2.10 -13.53
C ARG A 44 -20.42 -3.07 -12.94
N GLU A 45 -19.47 -3.53 -13.75
CA GLU A 45 -18.43 -4.49 -13.39
C GLU A 45 -17.13 -4.17 -14.16
N ASN A 46 -15.98 -4.48 -13.54
CA ASN A 46 -14.68 -4.44 -14.20
C ASN A 46 -13.97 -5.79 -13.99
N PRO A 47 -14.20 -6.78 -14.86
CA PRO A 47 -13.62 -8.11 -14.70
C PRO A 47 -12.10 -8.13 -14.81
N ASP A 48 -11.49 -7.15 -15.50
CA ASP A 48 -10.02 -7.03 -15.61
C ASP A 48 -9.37 -6.58 -14.29
N ARG A 49 -10.14 -5.98 -13.37
CA ARG A 49 -9.64 -5.39 -12.13
C ARG A 49 -10.19 -6.08 -10.88
N LEU A 50 -11.47 -6.36 -10.86
CA LEU A 50 -12.16 -6.96 -9.71
C LEU A 50 -13.28 -7.88 -10.21
N PRO A 51 -12.93 -9.07 -10.71
CA PRO A 51 -13.89 -9.99 -11.32
C PRO A 51 -14.93 -10.49 -10.30
N GLY A 52 -16.19 -10.58 -10.74
CA GLY A 52 -17.31 -11.07 -9.94
C GLY A 52 -17.81 -10.08 -8.88
N VAL A 53 -17.40 -8.80 -8.96
CA VAL A 53 -17.91 -7.73 -8.09
C VAL A 53 -18.65 -6.70 -8.95
N ARG A 54 -19.97 -6.62 -8.72
CA ARG A 54 -20.85 -5.67 -9.40
C ARG A 54 -21.07 -4.42 -8.53
N LEU A 55 -20.96 -3.24 -9.15
CA LEU A 55 -21.29 -1.97 -8.50
C LEU A 55 -22.80 -1.74 -8.52
N PRO A 56 -23.41 -1.32 -7.41
CA PRO A 56 -24.79 -0.82 -7.34
C PRO A 56 -25.03 0.33 -8.32
N ASP A 57 -26.26 0.44 -8.80
CA ASP A 57 -26.62 1.48 -9.79
C ASP A 57 -26.60 2.89 -9.17
N GLU A 58 -26.73 2.97 -7.85
CA GLU A 58 -26.68 4.19 -7.03
C GLU A 58 -25.26 4.80 -6.94
N ILE A 59 -24.20 4.06 -7.26
CA ILE A 59 -22.85 4.61 -7.31
C ILE A 59 -22.65 5.34 -8.63
N ASP A 60 -22.59 6.67 -8.59
CA ASP A 60 -22.30 7.49 -9.75
C ASP A 60 -20.84 7.34 -10.19
N VAL A 61 -20.62 7.00 -11.46
CA VAL A 61 -19.28 6.88 -12.05
C VAL A 61 -18.98 8.13 -12.87
N LEU A 62 -17.98 8.90 -12.44
CA LEU A 62 -17.62 10.22 -12.98
C LEU A 62 -16.24 10.22 -13.65
N THR A 63 -16.06 11.14 -14.61
CA THR A 63 -14.76 11.47 -15.21
C THR A 63 -14.36 12.92 -14.91
N ASP A 64 -15.32 13.73 -14.53
CA ASP A 64 -15.15 15.11 -14.13
C ASP A 64 -14.75 15.17 -12.66
N LEU A 65 -13.56 15.74 -12.38
CA LEU A 65 -13.01 15.79 -11.04
C LEU A 65 -13.68 16.84 -10.16
N GLU A 66 -14.10 17.98 -10.74
CA GLU A 66 -14.82 19.02 -10.04
C GLU A 66 -16.14 18.49 -9.49
N ARG A 67 -16.92 17.82 -10.35
CA ARG A 67 -18.17 17.18 -9.94
C ARG A 67 -17.97 16.08 -8.89
N ALA A 68 -16.87 15.35 -9.00
CA ALA A 68 -16.56 14.28 -8.05
C ALA A 68 -16.19 14.81 -6.67
N LEU A 69 -15.69 16.06 -6.56
CA LEU A 69 -15.24 16.67 -5.30
C LEU A 69 -16.24 17.67 -4.72
N LYS A 70 -17.32 17.96 -5.46
CA LYS A 70 -18.29 18.96 -5.06
C LYS A 70 -19.16 18.47 -3.88
N ASP A 71 -19.15 19.24 -2.80
CA ASP A 71 -19.99 19.03 -1.60
C ASP A 71 -19.82 17.61 -1.00
N VAL A 72 -18.58 17.07 -0.98
CA VAL A 72 -18.28 15.78 -0.36
C VAL A 72 -17.67 15.95 1.03
N ASP A 73 -18.06 15.09 1.96
CA ASP A 73 -17.54 15.05 3.33
C ASP A 73 -16.15 14.43 3.40
N VAL A 74 -15.93 13.37 2.59
CA VAL A 74 -14.68 12.60 2.58
C VAL A 74 -14.26 12.29 1.13
N THR A 75 -12.98 12.47 0.85
CA THR A 75 -12.36 12.04 -0.41
C THR A 75 -11.39 10.89 -0.15
N VAL A 76 -11.58 9.76 -0.82
CA VAL A 76 -10.72 8.58 -0.75
C VAL A 76 -9.82 8.55 -1.98
N LEU A 77 -8.50 8.70 -1.80
CA LEU A 77 -7.51 8.62 -2.87
C LEU A 77 -7.07 7.17 -3.07
N ALA A 78 -7.65 6.51 -4.09
CA ALA A 78 -7.40 5.12 -4.46
C ALA A 78 -6.69 4.97 -5.82
N VAL A 79 -5.93 5.98 -6.24
CA VAL A 79 -5.04 5.90 -7.39
C VAL A 79 -3.72 5.24 -7.01
N ALA A 80 -3.00 4.65 -7.97
CA ALA A 80 -1.70 4.04 -7.69
C ALA A 80 -0.67 5.11 -7.28
N SER A 81 0.30 4.72 -6.44
CA SER A 81 1.28 5.63 -5.82
C SER A 81 1.99 6.59 -6.79
N PRO A 82 2.41 6.21 -8.02
CA PRO A 82 3.04 7.14 -8.94
C PRO A 82 2.14 8.28 -9.43
N TYR A 83 0.82 8.17 -9.22
CA TYR A 83 -0.15 9.16 -9.68
C TYR A 83 -0.70 10.06 -8.55
N ILE A 84 -0.27 9.85 -7.32
CA ILE A 84 -0.78 10.62 -6.15
C ILE A 84 -0.52 12.10 -6.33
N ARG A 85 0.73 12.54 -6.55
CA ARG A 85 1.06 13.97 -6.72
C ARG A 85 0.23 14.62 -7.82
N SER A 86 0.22 14.03 -9.00
CA SER A 86 -0.51 14.61 -10.14
C SER A 86 -2.02 14.65 -9.94
N THR A 87 -2.57 13.72 -9.17
CA THR A 87 -3.99 13.72 -8.80
C THR A 87 -4.28 14.76 -7.73
N ALA A 88 -3.47 14.83 -6.67
CA ALA A 88 -3.58 15.82 -5.61
C ALA A 88 -3.48 17.26 -6.16
N HIS A 89 -2.51 17.51 -7.06
CA HIS A 89 -2.37 18.79 -7.74
C HIS A 89 -3.65 19.22 -8.48
N LYS A 90 -4.29 18.28 -9.20
CA LYS A 90 -5.56 18.56 -9.89
C LYS A 90 -6.74 18.75 -8.95
N MET A 91 -6.71 18.15 -7.76
CA MET A 91 -7.74 18.28 -6.75
C MET A 91 -7.67 19.62 -6.01
N ALA A 92 -6.49 20.21 -5.87
CA ALA A 92 -6.19 21.30 -4.93
C ALA A 92 -7.17 22.49 -5.03
N SER A 93 -7.61 22.83 -6.24
CA SER A 93 -8.56 23.94 -6.46
C SER A 93 -10.02 23.60 -6.09
N PHE A 94 -10.35 22.35 -5.87
CA PHE A 94 -11.72 21.88 -5.58
C PHE A 94 -11.89 21.40 -4.15
N VAL A 95 -10.79 21.23 -3.42
CA VAL A 95 -10.80 20.78 -2.01
C VAL A 95 -11.07 21.95 -1.08
N CYS A 96 -12.09 21.81 -0.25
CA CYS A 96 -12.43 22.79 0.78
C CYS A 96 -11.46 22.71 1.97
N ARG A 97 -11.45 23.78 2.77
CA ARG A 97 -10.69 23.81 4.02
C ARG A 97 -11.16 22.71 4.97
N ASP A 98 -10.20 22.01 5.60
CA ASP A 98 -10.41 20.93 6.55
C ASP A 98 -11.16 19.70 5.99
N GLN A 99 -11.34 19.62 4.65
CA GLN A 99 -11.92 18.44 3.99
C GLN A 99 -11.06 17.21 4.26
N LYS A 100 -11.70 16.11 4.69
CA LYS A 100 -11.00 14.87 4.99
C LYS A 100 -10.58 14.16 3.71
N ILE A 101 -9.28 13.87 3.59
CA ILE A 101 -8.69 13.16 2.47
C ILE A 101 -8.04 11.89 3.00
N VAL A 102 -8.52 10.72 2.58
CA VAL A 102 -7.99 9.44 3.01
C VAL A 102 -7.13 8.85 1.90
N ASN A 103 -5.81 8.82 2.11
CA ASN A 103 -4.91 8.09 1.25
C ASN A 103 -5.02 6.58 1.53
N VAL A 104 -5.28 5.79 0.49
CA VAL A 104 -5.33 4.33 0.58
C VAL A 104 -4.30 3.65 -0.34
N ALA A 105 -3.48 4.45 -1.03
CA ALA A 105 -2.35 3.97 -1.81
C ALA A 105 -1.15 3.63 -0.90
N LYS A 106 -0.31 2.72 -1.36
CA LYS A 106 0.86 2.25 -0.61
C LYS A 106 2.10 2.46 -1.46
N GLY A 107 3.00 3.32 -1.01
CA GLY A 107 4.22 3.65 -1.74
C GLY A 107 4.94 4.86 -1.16
N ILE A 108 6.08 5.17 -1.78
CA ILE A 108 6.91 6.35 -1.50
C ILE A 108 7.17 7.04 -2.83
N GLU A 109 7.17 8.35 -2.85
CA GLU A 109 7.50 9.11 -4.06
C GLU A 109 9.01 9.04 -4.34
N GLU A 110 9.40 8.47 -5.49
CA GLU A 110 10.83 8.22 -5.80
C GLU A 110 11.69 9.49 -5.81
N LYS A 111 11.18 10.60 -6.36
CA LYS A 111 11.99 11.81 -6.56
C LYS A 111 12.27 12.60 -5.28
N THR A 112 11.31 12.63 -4.38
CA THR A 112 11.38 13.45 -3.16
C THR A 112 11.62 12.63 -1.91
N LEU A 113 11.44 11.31 -2.02
CA LEU A 113 11.47 10.35 -0.91
C LEU A 113 10.40 10.61 0.16
N LYS A 114 9.36 11.37 -0.19
CA LYS A 114 8.24 11.68 0.70
C LYS A 114 7.25 10.53 0.76
N THR A 115 6.61 10.39 1.91
CA THR A 115 5.41 9.55 2.02
C THR A 115 4.27 10.16 1.21
N LEU A 116 3.24 9.37 0.92
CA LEU A 116 2.16 9.86 0.07
C LEU A 116 1.27 10.88 0.79
N SER A 117 1.14 10.81 2.13
CA SER A 117 0.47 11.85 2.90
C SER A 117 1.20 13.18 2.83
N GLU A 118 2.54 13.19 3.00
CA GLU A 118 3.37 14.39 2.83
C GLU A 118 3.22 15.00 1.44
N VAL A 119 3.13 14.17 0.40
CA VAL A 119 2.88 14.62 -0.99
C VAL A 119 1.50 15.26 -1.12
N ILE A 120 0.47 14.67 -0.53
CA ILE A 120 -0.89 15.22 -0.57
C ILE A 120 -0.98 16.53 0.20
N GLU A 121 -0.37 16.62 1.37
CA GLU A 121 -0.32 17.84 2.20
C GLU A 121 0.44 18.97 1.53
N GLU A 122 1.50 18.65 0.78
CA GLU A 122 2.23 19.63 -0.01
C GLU A 122 1.39 20.25 -1.14
N GLU A 123 0.61 19.42 -1.85
CA GLU A 123 -0.25 19.87 -2.95
C GLU A 123 -1.58 20.47 -2.47
N ILE A 124 -2.08 20.04 -1.31
CA ILE A 124 -3.38 20.43 -0.74
C ILE A 124 -3.21 20.83 0.73
N PRO A 125 -2.52 21.94 1.05
CA PRO A 125 -2.22 22.32 2.43
C PRO A 125 -3.45 22.70 3.27
N GLN A 126 -4.60 22.92 2.63
CA GLN A 126 -5.87 23.17 3.30
C GLN A 126 -6.64 21.89 3.67
N GLY A 127 -6.22 20.72 3.17
CA GLY A 127 -6.86 19.43 3.43
C GLY A 127 -6.47 18.83 4.79
N ASN A 128 -7.31 17.93 5.29
CA ASN A 128 -7.03 17.14 6.48
C ASN A 128 -6.75 15.69 6.05
N VAL A 129 -5.46 15.32 5.98
CA VAL A 129 -5.00 14.06 5.42
C VAL A 129 -4.97 12.96 6.47
N ALA A 130 -5.48 11.80 6.08
CA ALA A 130 -5.44 10.57 6.85
C ALA A 130 -5.02 9.39 5.94
N VAL A 131 -4.62 8.28 6.55
CA VAL A 131 -4.16 7.09 5.83
C VAL A 131 -4.93 5.86 6.31
N LEU A 132 -5.48 5.07 5.36
CA LEU A 132 -6.06 3.75 5.64
C LEU A 132 -5.12 2.67 5.08
N SER A 133 -4.65 1.77 5.93
CA SER A 133 -3.77 0.67 5.56
C SER A 133 -4.04 -0.59 6.37
N GLY A 134 -3.41 -1.71 6.00
CA GLY A 134 -3.59 -3.01 6.65
C GLY A 134 -3.77 -4.15 5.63
N PRO A 135 -3.95 -5.40 6.10
CA PRO A 135 -4.17 -6.56 5.25
C PRO A 135 -5.52 -6.45 4.54
N SER A 136 -5.52 -5.97 3.28
CA SER A 136 -6.74 -5.57 2.57
C SER A 136 -6.66 -5.85 1.08
N HIS A 137 -6.69 -7.13 0.70
CA HIS A 137 -6.83 -7.48 -0.70
C HIS A 137 -8.22 -7.08 -1.22
N ALA A 138 -8.23 -6.33 -2.34
CA ALA A 138 -9.45 -5.81 -2.93
C ALA A 138 -10.45 -6.92 -3.29
N GLU A 139 -9.94 -8.08 -3.69
CA GLU A 139 -10.71 -9.26 -4.06
C GLU A 139 -11.51 -9.82 -2.88
N GLU A 140 -10.96 -9.73 -1.67
CA GLU A 140 -11.62 -10.18 -0.44
C GLU A 140 -12.60 -9.13 0.07
N VAL A 141 -12.17 -7.87 0.15
CA VAL A 141 -13.03 -6.75 0.59
C VAL A 141 -14.24 -6.58 -0.33
N GLY A 142 -14.03 -6.64 -1.65
CA GLY A 142 -15.12 -6.52 -2.63
C GLY A 142 -16.16 -7.66 -2.57
N ARG A 143 -15.80 -8.79 -1.95
CA ARG A 143 -16.72 -9.92 -1.68
C ARG A 143 -17.31 -9.91 -0.27
N GLY A 144 -17.02 -8.89 0.52
CA GLY A 144 -17.51 -8.76 1.89
C GLY A 144 -16.89 -9.76 2.87
N LEU A 145 -15.67 -10.25 2.60
CA LEU A 145 -14.97 -11.12 3.54
C LEU A 145 -14.41 -10.31 4.71
N PRO A 146 -14.39 -10.87 5.93
CA PRO A 146 -13.90 -10.18 7.10
C PRO A 146 -12.48 -9.64 6.91
N THR A 147 -12.34 -8.33 7.06
CA THR A 147 -11.08 -7.61 6.87
C THR A 147 -10.86 -6.64 8.02
N THR A 148 -9.61 -6.45 8.39
CA THR A 148 -9.23 -5.52 9.47
C THR A 148 -8.15 -4.57 8.97
N CYS A 149 -8.38 -3.26 9.15
CA CYS A 149 -7.44 -2.19 8.76
C CYS A 149 -7.18 -1.22 9.91
N VAL A 150 -6.26 -0.30 9.70
CA VAL A 150 -5.97 0.81 10.59
C VAL A 150 -6.12 2.13 9.85
N ILE A 151 -6.76 3.09 10.48
CA ILE A 151 -6.82 4.51 10.10
C ILE A 151 -5.79 5.27 10.96
N SER A 152 -4.98 6.10 10.29
CA SER A 152 -4.07 7.03 10.95
C SER A 152 -4.37 8.45 10.51
N ALA A 153 -4.39 9.39 11.47
CA ALA A 153 -4.65 10.80 11.24
C ALA A 153 -3.90 11.66 12.26
N HIS A 154 -3.74 12.97 11.97
CA HIS A 154 -3.09 13.91 12.88
C HIS A 154 -3.87 14.18 14.17
N THR A 155 -5.19 13.99 14.15
CA THR A 155 -6.03 14.17 15.33
C THR A 155 -6.89 12.95 15.60
N GLN A 156 -7.12 12.67 16.89
CA GLN A 156 -7.98 11.57 17.32
C GLN A 156 -9.40 11.73 16.75
N GLU A 157 -9.94 12.94 16.76
CA GLU A 157 -11.28 13.26 16.22
C GLU A 157 -11.41 12.85 14.75
N THR A 158 -10.42 13.20 13.91
CA THR A 158 -10.40 12.81 12.49
C THR A 158 -10.30 11.29 12.34
N ALA A 159 -9.43 10.63 13.13
CA ALA A 159 -9.27 9.19 13.09
C ALA A 159 -10.57 8.46 13.48
N GLU A 160 -11.24 8.86 14.55
CA GLU A 160 -12.50 8.27 15.03
C GLU A 160 -13.67 8.53 14.07
N TYR A 161 -13.74 9.74 13.51
CA TYR A 161 -14.74 10.05 12.48
C TYR A 161 -14.58 9.12 11.26
N LEU A 162 -13.37 9.02 10.72
CA LEU A 162 -13.09 8.15 9.58
C LEU A 162 -13.23 6.67 9.92
N GLN A 163 -12.88 6.26 11.15
CA GLN A 163 -13.17 4.92 11.64
C GLN A 163 -14.67 4.60 11.52
N SER A 164 -15.54 5.52 11.94
CA SER A 164 -16.99 5.34 11.86
C SER A 164 -17.53 5.25 10.42
N ILE A 165 -16.86 5.90 9.46
CA ILE A 165 -17.20 5.88 8.03
C ILE A 165 -16.90 4.49 7.43
N PHE A 166 -15.73 3.93 7.71
CA PHE A 166 -15.30 2.67 7.09
C PHE A 166 -15.77 1.42 7.82
N MET A 167 -16.07 1.52 9.12
CA MET A 167 -16.34 0.36 9.95
C MET A 167 -17.69 -0.30 9.60
N SER A 168 -17.69 -1.63 9.52
CA SER A 168 -18.88 -2.45 9.28
C SER A 168 -18.73 -3.84 9.91
N PRO A 169 -19.76 -4.70 9.90
CA PRO A 169 -19.65 -6.07 10.40
C PRO A 169 -18.57 -6.91 9.70
N VAL A 170 -18.18 -6.55 8.48
CA VAL A 170 -17.15 -7.24 7.68
C VAL A 170 -15.86 -6.44 7.52
N PHE A 171 -15.82 -5.19 7.98
CA PHE A 171 -14.63 -4.34 7.87
C PHE A 171 -14.34 -3.65 9.21
N ARG A 172 -13.40 -4.22 9.95
CA ARG A 172 -12.97 -3.68 11.24
C ARG A 172 -11.87 -2.66 11.08
N VAL A 173 -12.01 -1.50 11.75
CA VAL A 173 -11.01 -0.43 11.68
C VAL A 173 -10.50 -0.09 13.08
N TYR A 174 -9.18 -0.03 13.23
CA TYR A 174 -8.49 0.50 14.41
C TYR A 174 -7.92 1.88 14.10
N THR A 175 -7.58 2.65 15.11
CA THR A 175 -6.99 3.99 14.96
C THR A 175 -5.58 4.04 15.54
N THR A 176 -4.73 4.89 14.98
CA THR A 176 -3.38 5.20 15.48
C THR A 176 -2.96 6.62 15.07
N PRO A 177 -2.16 7.33 15.87
CA PRO A 177 -1.61 8.63 15.47
C PRO A 177 -0.38 8.54 14.57
N ASP A 178 0.23 7.34 14.39
CA ASP A 178 1.50 7.16 13.68
C ASP A 178 1.28 7.00 12.16
N ILE A 179 1.03 8.12 11.47
CA ILE A 179 0.86 8.15 10.00
C ILE A 179 2.12 7.62 9.31
N LEU A 180 3.31 8.07 9.75
CA LEU A 180 4.58 7.68 9.15
C LEU A 180 4.81 6.16 9.21
N GLY A 181 4.60 5.55 10.38
CA GLY A 181 4.76 4.09 10.53
C GLY A 181 3.77 3.30 9.69
N VAL A 182 2.51 3.76 9.61
CA VAL A 182 1.47 3.13 8.79
C VAL A 182 1.85 3.17 7.30
N GLU A 183 2.35 4.30 6.80
CA GLU A 183 2.75 4.43 5.40
C GLU A 183 4.03 3.67 5.06
N LEU A 184 5.05 3.73 5.92
CA LEU A 184 6.30 2.99 5.74
C LEU A 184 6.04 1.47 5.72
N GLY A 185 5.25 0.97 6.66
CA GLY A 185 4.83 -0.43 6.68
C GLY A 185 4.16 -0.85 5.38
N GLY A 186 3.15 -0.08 4.96
CA GLY A 186 2.41 -0.32 3.72
C GLY A 186 3.25 -0.24 2.44
N ALA A 187 4.21 0.67 2.37
CA ALA A 187 5.08 0.85 1.21
C ALA A 187 6.17 -0.22 1.12
N LEU A 188 6.92 -0.43 2.21
CA LEU A 188 8.11 -1.28 2.21
C LEU A 188 7.79 -2.78 2.22
N LYS A 189 6.64 -3.19 2.76
CA LYS A 189 6.18 -4.58 2.64
C LYS A 189 6.15 -5.08 1.20
N ASN A 190 5.87 -4.20 0.23
CA ASN A 190 5.79 -4.55 -1.18
C ASN A 190 7.15 -4.97 -1.74
N VAL A 191 8.25 -4.42 -1.21
CA VAL A 191 9.62 -4.81 -1.55
C VAL A 191 9.94 -6.20 -0.97
N ILE A 192 9.53 -6.44 0.27
CA ILE A 192 9.72 -7.76 0.90
C ILE A 192 8.87 -8.82 0.19
N ALA A 193 7.69 -8.47 -0.29
CA ALA A 193 6.85 -9.37 -1.08
C ALA A 193 7.48 -9.73 -2.45
N LEU A 194 8.23 -8.82 -3.08
CA LEU A 194 9.07 -9.14 -4.24
C LEU A 194 10.12 -10.19 -3.86
N ALA A 195 10.86 -9.99 -2.76
CA ALA A 195 11.85 -10.95 -2.27
C ALA A 195 11.24 -12.33 -1.98
N ALA A 196 10.08 -12.36 -1.30
CA ALA A 196 9.36 -13.61 -1.01
C ALA A 196 8.91 -14.32 -2.28
N GLY A 197 8.38 -13.56 -3.25
CA GLY A 197 8.04 -14.11 -4.57
C GLY A 197 9.26 -14.65 -5.31
N THR A 198 10.39 -13.94 -5.27
CA THR A 198 11.64 -14.37 -5.89
C THR A 198 12.13 -15.69 -5.28
N ALA A 199 12.06 -15.82 -3.96
CA ALA A 199 12.39 -17.08 -3.29
C ALA A 199 11.46 -18.24 -3.71
N ASP A 200 10.15 -17.97 -3.84
CA ASP A 200 9.18 -18.95 -4.36
C ASP A 200 9.52 -19.36 -5.81
N GLY A 201 9.91 -18.41 -6.67
CA GLY A 201 10.29 -18.65 -8.05
C GLY A 201 11.57 -19.48 -8.20
N LEU A 202 12.51 -19.35 -7.27
CA LEU A 202 13.72 -20.19 -7.15
C LEU A 202 13.42 -21.58 -6.59
N GLY A 203 12.19 -21.85 -6.15
CA GLY A 203 11.80 -23.15 -5.56
C GLY A 203 12.16 -23.28 -4.07
N TYR A 204 12.43 -22.19 -3.36
CA TYR A 204 12.68 -22.22 -1.92
C TYR A 204 11.40 -22.40 -1.13
N GLY A 205 11.52 -23.05 0.03
CA GLY A 205 10.37 -23.43 0.86
C GLY A 205 9.91 -22.36 1.85
N ASP A 206 8.96 -22.78 2.69
CA ASP A 206 8.28 -21.91 3.66
C ASP A 206 9.23 -21.33 4.74
N ASN A 207 10.31 -22.07 5.10
CA ASN A 207 11.32 -21.56 6.03
C ASN A 207 12.00 -20.29 5.51
N THR A 208 12.34 -20.25 4.23
CA THR A 208 12.92 -19.07 3.58
C THR A 208 11.94 -17.91 3.56
N LYS A 209 10.68 -18.19 3.24
CA LYS A 209 9.62 -17.17 3.26
C LYS A 209 9.39 -16.61 4.67
N ALA A 210 9.33 -17.47 5.69
CA ALA A 210 9.21 -17.06 7.08
C ALA A 210 10.39 -16.17 7.52
N ALA A 211 11.61 -16.58 7.17
CA ALA A 211 12.82 -15.78 7.45
C ALA A 211 12.78 -14.41 6.76
N LEU A 212 12.39 -14.33 5.48
CA LEU A 212 12.24 -13.07 4.75
C LEU A 212 11.19 -12.15 5.38
N ILE A 213 10.05 -12.67 5.81
CA ILE A 213 9.01 -11.91 6.50
C ILE A 213 9.53 -11.35 7.82
N THR A 214 10.14 -12.20 8.66
CA THR A 214 10.65 -11.83 9.99
C THR A 214 11.81 -10.82 9.90
N ARG A 215 12.74 -11.06 8.99
CA ARG A 215 13.87 -10.14 8.79
C ARG A 215 13.44 -8.87 8.09
N GLY A 216 12.50 -8.97 7.15
CA GLY A 216 11.93 -7.85 6.41
C GLY A 216 11.23 -6.85 7.33
N ILE A 217 10.35 -7.32 8.24
CA ILE A 217 9.70 -6.40 9.19
C ILE A 217 10.72 -5.78 10.15
N THR A 218 11.79 -6.50 10.50
CA THR A 218 12.87 -5.96 11.32
C THR A 218 13.63 -4.82 10.61
N GLU A 219 13.89 -4.96 9.30
CA GLU A 219 14.51 -3.90 8.49
C GLU A 219 13.58 -2.67 8.41
N ILE A 220 12.31 -2.89 8.10
CA ILE A 220 11.30 -1.83 7.99
C ILE A 220 11.17 -1.07 9.33
N GLY A 221 11.03 -1.80 10.45
CA GLY A 221 10.92 -1.19 11.77
C GLY A 221 12.16 -0.39 12.17
N ARG A 222 13.36 -0.86 11.81
CA ARG A 222 14.62 -0.16 12.07
C ARG A 222 14.68 1.17 11.32
N LEU A 223 14.32 1.17 10.03
CA LEU A 223 14.23 2.39 9.25
C LEU A 223 13.15 3.32 9.81
N GLY A 224 11.95 2.80 10.05
CA GLY A 224 10.84 3.59 10.58
C GLY A 224 11.17 4.26 11.90
N LYS A 225 11.79 3.53 12.83
CA LYS A 225 12.26 4.11 14.12
C LYS A 225 13.26 5.26 13.91
N LYS A 226 14.19 5.11 12.95
CA LYS A 226 15.16 6.17 12.60
C LYS A 226 14.48 7.41 12.01
N MET A 227 13.39 7.22 11.30
CA MET A 227 12.59 8.31 10.72
C MET A 227 11.59 8.92 11.71
N GLY A 228 11.40 8.34 12.90
CA GLY A 228 10.50 8.85 13.94
C GLY A 228 9.18 8.09 14.10
N ALA A 229 8.97 7.00 13.38
CA ALA A 229 7.81 6.13 13.54
C ALA A 229 7.87 5.28 14.82
N GLN A 230 6.72 4.79 15.28
CA GLN A 230 6.61 3.95 16.47
C GLN A 230 6.80 2.47 16.11
N MET A 231 7.61 1.75 16.92
CA MET A 231 7.88 0.32 16.68
C MET A 231 6.63 -0.54 16.74
N GLU A 232 5.70 -0.18 17.62
CA GLU A 232 4.42 -0.86 17.84
C GLU A 232 3.58 -0.92 16.57
N THR A 233 3.66 0.12 15.71
CA THR A 233 2.95 0.17 14.43
C THR A 233 3.39 -0.96 13.50
N PHE A 234 4.68 -1.34 13.52
CA PHE A 234 5.20 -2.42 12.67
C PHE A 234 4.82 -3.82 13.15
N TYR A 235 4.46 -3.98 14.41
CA TYR A 235 3.86 -5.22 14.94
C TYR A 235 2.34 -5.30 14.72
N GLY A 236 1.75 -4.23 14.21
CA GLY A 236 0.31 -4.09 13.96
C GLY A 236 -0.11 -4.49 12.55
N LEU A 237 -1.33 -4.04 12.20
CA LEU A 237 -2.01 -4.39 10.96
C LEU A 237 -1.29 -3.84 9.71
N SER A 238 -0.82 -2.59 9.74
CA SER A 238 -0.11 -1.98 8.60
C SER A 238 1.35 -2.45 8.47
N GLY A 239 1.90 -3.08 9.50
CA GLY A 239 3.22 -3.68 9.51
C GLY A 239 3.17 -5.17 9.18
N ILE A 240 3.35 -6.02 10.22
CA ILE A 240 3.45 -7.47 10.07
C ILE A 240 2.18 -8.10 9.46
N GLY A 241 1.00 -7.59 9.79
CA GLY A 241 -0.26 -8.12 9.26
C GLY A 241 -0.33 -8.01 7.73
N ASP A 242 -0.09 -6.81 7.21
CA ASP A 242 -0.10 -6.54 5.77
C ASP A 242 1.09 -7.19 5.04
N LEU A 243 2.23 -7.32 5.71
CA LEU A 243 3.40 -8.01 5.17
C LEU A 243 3.13 -9.50 4.97
N ILE A 244 2.59 -10.20 5.99
CA ILE A 244 2.29 -11.63 5.91
C ILE A 244 1.33 -11.91 4.76
N VAL A 245 0.20 -11.22 4.71
CA VAL A 245 -0.81 -11.46 3.66
C VAL A 245 -0.25 -11.17 2.27
N THR A 246 0.61 -10.14 2.12
CA THR A 246 1.18 -9.76 0.83
C THR A 246 2.23 -10.76 0.35
N CYS A 247 3.03 -11.33 1.25
CA CYS A 247 4.03 -12.36 0.92
C CYS A 247 3.41 -13.75 0.64
N ALA A 248 2.26 -14.05 1.24
CA ALA A 248 1.62 -15.36 1.12
C ALA A 248 0.55 -15.43 0.00
N SER A 249 -0.17 -14.32 -0.23
CA SER A 249 -1.34 -14.31 -1.11
C SER A 249 -1.03 -14.46 -2.58
N LYS A 250 -1.88 -15.21 -3.29
CA LYS A 250 -1.89 -15.30 -4.75
C LYS A 250 -2.33 -13.99 -5.43
N HIS A 251 -3.04 -13.13 -4.70
CA HIS A 251 -3.50 -11.83 -5.20
C HIS A 251 -2.40 -10.76 -5.19
N SER A 252 -1.26 -11.02 -4.54
CA SER A 252 -0.16 -10.07 -4.48
C SER A 252 0.57 -9.95 -5.81
N ARG A 253 0.42 -8.78 -6.44
CA ARG A 253 1.14 -8.41 -7.67
C ARG A 253 2.65 -8.38 -7.47
N ASN A 254 3.09 -7.89 -6.33
CA ASN A 254 4.51 -7.83 -5.99
C ASN A 254 5.10 -9.24 -5.84
N ARG A 255 4.40 -10.14 -5.13
CA ARG A 255 4.81 -11.54 -5.03
C ARG A 255 4.82 -12.22 -6.41
N LYS A 256 3.81 -11.98 -7.28
CA LYS A 256 3.76 -12.51 -8.65
C LYS A 256 4.95 -12.02 -9.49
N ALA A 257 5.27 -10.73 -9.44
CA ALA A 257 6.42 -10.18 -10.14
C ALA A 257 7.74 -10.80 -9.63
N GLY A 258 7.91 -10.89 -8.31
CA GLY A 258 9.06 -11.57 -7.71
C GLY A 258 9.17 -13.01 -8.13
N TYR A 259 8.09 -13.76 -8.18
CA TYR A 259 8.05 -15.16 -8.64
C TYR A 259 8.60 -15.30 -10.07
N LEU A 260 8.16 -14.45 -10.99
CA LEU A 260 8.67 -14.44 -12.37
C LEU A 260 10.16 -14.11 -12.42
N ILE A 261 10.63 -13.13 -11.62
CA ILE A 261 12.05 -12.79 -11.51
C ILE A 261 12.86 -13.97 -10.99
N GLY A 262 12.37 -14.71 -10.00
CA GLY A 262 12.97 -15.93 -9.49
C GLY A 262 13.07 -17.04 -10.54
N GLN A 263 12.17 -17.04 -11.51
CA GLN A 263 12.19 -17.95 -12.67
C GLN A 263 13.10 -17.47 -13.82
N GLY A 264 13.80 -16.34 -13.66
CA GLY A 264 14.76 -15.83 -14.64
C GLY A 264 14.22 -14.72 -15.56
N TYR A 265 12.98 -14.24 -15.35
CA TYR A 265 12.48 -13.07 -16.09
C TYR A 265 13.22 -11.81 -15.63
N THR A 266 13.43 -10.88 -16.55
CA THR A 266 13.86 -9.53 -16.21
C THR A 266 12.75 -8.77 -15.49
N MET A 267 13.09 -7.66 -14.80
CA MET A 267 12.12 -6.80 -14.16
C MET A 267 11.06 -6.31 -15.15
N GLU A 268 11.47 -5.87 -16.33
CA GLU A 268 10.61 -5.36 -17.39
C GLU A 268 9.63 -6.43 -17.91
N GLU A 269 10.10 -7.63 -18.14
CA GLU A 269 9.27 -8.77 -18.55
C GLU A 269 8.26 -9.14 -17.47
N ALA A 270 8.69 -9.20 -16.20
CA ALA A 270 7.82 -9.51 -15.08
C ALA A 270 6.73 -8.44 -14.90
N MET A 271 7.07 -7.15 -15.01
CA MET A 271 6.09 -6.05 -14.95
C MET A 271 5.09 -6.11 -16.11
N LYS A 272 5.54 -6.44 -17.31
CA LYS A 272 4.68 -6.62 -18.50
C LYS A 272 3.70 -7.77 -18.30
N GLU A 273 4.15 -8.88 -17.74
CA GLU A 273 3.31 -10.07 -17.49
C GLU A 273 2.28 -9.84 -16.36
N VAL A 274 2.61 -8.99 -15.38
CA VAL A 274 1.66 -8.61 -14.31
C VAL A 274 0.55 -7.70 -14.83
N GLN A 275 0.80 -6.89 -15.87
CA GLN A 275 -0.16 -5.96 -16.53
C GLN A 275 -0.79 -4.90 -15.60
N MET A 276 -0.21 -4.70 -14.42
CA MET A 276 -0.63 -3.74 -13.41
C MET A 276 0.59 -3.11 -12.76
N VAL A 277 0.40 -2.00 -12.06
CA VAL A 277 1.49 -1.36 -11.30
C VAL A 277 2.00 -2.31 -10.23
N VAL A 278 3.31 -2.55 -10.23
CA VAL A 278 4.06 -3.31 -9.22
C VAL A 278 4.72 -2.29 -8.30
N GLU A 279 4.02 -1.88 -7.26
CA GLU A 279 4.46 -0.79 -6.37
C GLU A 279 5.78 -1.08 -5.66
N GLY A 280 6.09 -2.36 -5.41
CA GLY A 280 7.35 -2.78 -4.82
C GLY A 280 8.59 -2.42 -5.65
N VAL A 281 8.49 -2.33 -6.97
CA VAL A 281 9.60 -1.92 -7.83
C VAL A 281 9.94 -0.44 -7.61
N TYR A 282 8.92 0.42 -7.57
CA TYR A 282 9.10 1.86 -7.29
C TYR A 282 9.56 2.08 -5.84
N SER A 283 8.93 1.39 -4.89
CA SER A 283 9.30 1.50 -3.47
C SER A 283 10.70 0.97 -3.17
N ALA A 284 11.23 0.00 -3.94
CA ALA A 284 12.57 -0.56 -3.71
C ALA A 284 13.65 0.49 -3.88
N ARG A 285 13.57 1.31 -4.94
CA ARG A 285 14.55 2.37 -5.19
C ARG A 285 14.49 3.45 -4.11
N ALA A 286 13.30 3.97 -3.83
CA ALA A 286 13.11 4.96 -2.78
C ALA A 286 13.56 4.44 -1.40
N ALA A 287 13.24 3.19 -1.06
CA ALA A 287 13.65 2.59 0.20
C ALA A 287 15.17 2.51 0.37
N ARG A 288 15.91 2.18 -0.70
CA ARG A 288 17.38 2.17 -0.68
C ARG A 288 17.95 3.58 -0.44
N GLU A 289 17.46 4.57 -1.15
CA GLU A 289 17.89 5.97 -1.00
C GLU A 289 17.58 6.51 0.41
N ILE A 290 16.41 6.21 0.97
CA ILE A 290 16.05 6.57 2.34
C ILE A 290 16.97 5.85 3.34
N ALA A 291 17.23 4.56 3.15
CA ALA A 291 18.12 3.80 4.02
C ALA A 291 19.54 4.39 4.04
N GLU A 292 20.08 4.79 2.90
CA GLU A 292 21.35 5.49 2.77
C GLU A 292 21.30 6.85 3.49
N LYS A 293 20.27 7.66 3.28
CA LYS A 293 20.08 8.97 3.92
C LYS A 293 20.03 8.89 5.45
N TYR A 294 19.42 7.85 6.00
CA TYR A 294 19.27 7.66 7.45
C TYR A 294 20.33 6.73 8.06
N GLU A 295 21.30 6.29 7.25
CA GLU A 295 22.37 5.37 7.64
C GLU A 295 21.83 4.08 8.29
N VAL A 296 20.83 3.48 7.69
CA VAL A 296 20.19 2.23 8.15
C VAL A 296 20.52 1.07 7.23
N GLU A 297 21.11 0.03 7.81
CA GLU A 297 21.41 -1.19 7.06
C GLU A 297 20.13 -1.98 6.76
N MET A 298 19.81 -2.15 5.46
CA MET A 298 18.63 -2.86 4.96
C MET A 298 19.03 -3.92 3.90
N PRO A 299 19.63 -5.04 4.33
CA PRO A 299 20.23 -6.00 3.41
C PRO A 299 19.24 -6.62 2.43
N ILE A 300 18.02 -6.98 2.84
CA ILE A 300 17.02 -7.55 1.92
C ILE A 300 16.64 -6.52 0.85
N ILE A 301 16.36 -5.28 1.26
CA ILE A 301 16.04 -4.19 0.31
C ILE A 301 17.21 -3.91 -0.62
N THR A 302 18.44 -3.95 -0.13
CA THR A 302 19.66 -3.78 -0.94
C THR A 302 19.77 -4.87 -1.99
N GLU A 303 19.60 -6.14 -1.63
CA GLU A 303 19.69 -7.25 -2.58
C GLU A 303 18.54 -7.22 -3.59
N VAL A 304 17.32 -6.86 -3.17
CA VAL A 304 16.20 -6.65 -4.12
C VAL A 304 16.55 -5.57 -5.15
N ASN A 305 17.13 -4.44 -4.72
CA ASN A 305 17.58 -3.39 -5.65
C ASN A 305 18.64 -3.89 -6.63
N ARG A 306 19.62 -4.67 -6.18
CA ARG A 306 20.67 -5.26 -7.04
C ARG A 306 20.06 -6.19 -8.09
N VAL A 307 19.10 -7.02 -7.70
CA VAL A 307 18.39 -7.90 -8.64
C VAL A 307 17.58 -7.09 -9.66
N LEU A 308 16.83 -6.09 -9.20
CA LEU A 308 15.95 -5.29 -10.07
C LEU A 308 16.71 -4.38 -11.03
N PHE A 309 17.80 -3.72 -10.57
CA PHE A 309 18.39 -2.59 -11.29
C PHE A 309 19.87 -2.80 -11.66
N GLU A 310 20.57 -3.77 -11.04
CA GLU A 310 22.00 -4.02 -11.26
C GLU A 310 22.27 -5.37 -11.94
N ARG A 311 21.23 -6.06 -12.41
CA ARG A 311 21.31 -7.37 -13.11
C ARG A 311 21.94 -8.50 -12.28
N LYS A 312 21.95 -8.39 -10.95
CA LYS A 312 22.39 -9.47 -10.08
C LYS A 312 21.40 -10.63 -10.18
N SER A 313 21.89 -11.87 -10.24
CA SER A 313 20.98 -13.00 -10.24
C SER A 313 20.28 -13.16 -8.88
N ALA A 314 19.04 -13.63 -8.91
CA ALA A 314 18.27 -13.87 -7.69
C ALA A 314 18.96 -14.91 -6.76
N ALA A 315 19.58 -15.94 -7.35
CA ALA A 315 20.30 -16.95 -6.58
C ALA A 315 21.54 -16.38 -5.87
N GLU A 316 22.34 -15.54 -6.54
CA GLU A 316 23.48 -14.84 -5.92
C GLU A 316 23.02 -13.91 -4.79
N ALA A 317 21.91 -13.19 -4.97
CA ALA A 317 21.36 -12.32 -3.93
C ALA A 317 21.00 -13.09 -2.65
N VAL A 318 20.39 -14.29 -2.79
CA VAL A 318 20.08 -15.15 -1.64
C VAL A 318 21.37 -15.66 -0.99
N MET A 319 22.36 -16.09 -1.78
CA MET A 319 23.65 -16.55 -1.23
C MET A 319 24.36 -15.45 -0.46
N ASP A 320 24.37 -14.23 -0.96
CA ASP A 320 24.99 -13.09 -0.26
C ASP A 320 24.27 -12.78 1.05
N LEU A 321 22.93 -12.88 1.11
CA LEU A 321 22.18 -12.74 2.37
C LEU A 321 22.54 -13.83 3.39
N MET A 322 22.73 -15.07 2.93
CA MET A 322 23.05 -16.22 3.79
C MET A 322 24.50 -16.21 4.31
N LEU A 323 25.44 -15.68 3.53
CA LEU A 323 26.87 -15.64 3.85
C LEU A 323 27.29 -14.39 4.63
N ARG A 324 26.34 -13.54 5.04
CA ARG A 324 26.64 -12.38 5.88
C ARG A 324 27.24 -12.79 7.24
N ASP A 325 27.99 -11.86 7.83
CA ASP A 325 28.58 -12.05 9.15
C ASP A 325 27.53 -12.43 10.20
N LYS A 326 27.96 -13.21 11.18
CA LYS A 326 27.14 -13.61 12.32
C LYS A 326 26.63 -12.39 13.07
N LYS A 327 25.33 -12.33 13.36
CA LYS A 327 24.70 -11.25 14.12
C LYS A 327 23.84 -11.81 15.26
N VAL A 328 23.78 -11.05 16.34
CA VAL A 328 22.83 -11.30 17.43
C VAL A 328 21.43 -10.91 16.94
N GLU A 329 20.45 -11.78 17.15
CA GLU A 329 19.07 -11.52 16.69
C GLU A 329 18.45 -10.32 17.41
N THR A 330 18.65 -10.25 18.74
CA THR A 330 18.12 -9.19 19.60
C THR A 330 19.26 -8.51 20.37
N PRO A 331 19.97 -7.54 19.75
CA PRO A 331 21.17 -6.92 20.36
C PRO A 331 20.91 -6.19 21.67
N MET A 332 19.65 -5.84 21.96
CA MET A 332 19.26 -5.11 23.17
C MET A 332 19.11 -5.99 24.41
N LEU A 333 19.08 -7.31 24.25
CA LEU A 333 18.96 -8.24 25.38
C LEU A 333 20.35 -8.52 25.94
N PRO A 334 20.57 -8.34 27.28
CA PRO A 334 21.85 -8.66 27.90
C PRO A 334 22.06 -10.19 27.92
N TRP A 335 23.30 -10.60 27.67
CA TRP A 335 23.72 -11.95 27.97
C TRP A 335 24.03 -12.07 29.47
N GLU A 336 23.71 -13.18 30.08
CA GLU A 336 24.26 -13.49 31.40
C GLU A 336 25.80 -13.62 31.27
N ASN A 337 26.54 -12.84 32.02
CA ASN A 337 28.00 -12.96 32.05
C ASN A 337 28.33 -14.34 32.60
N ALA A 338 29.01 -15.17 31.83
CA ALA A 338 29.57 -16.44 32.27
C ALA A 338 30.69 -16.25 33.28
#